data_60f2625fd3f7ed40c68ecfef7e9cd01b
#
_entry.id   60f2625fd3f7ed40c68ecfef7e9cd01b
#
_cell.length_a   1.000
_cell.length_b   1.000
_cell.length_c   1.000
_cell.angle_alpha   90.00
_cell.angle_beta   90.00
_cell.angle_gamma   90.00
#
_symmetry.space_group_name_H-M   'P 1'
#
loop_
_entity.id
_entity.type
_entity.pdbx_description
1 polymer ?
#
loop_
_entity_poly.entity_id
_entity_poly.type
_entity_poly.pdbx_seq_one_letter_code
_entity_poly.pdbx_strand_id
1 'polypeptide(L)'
;MKKGTVQPISKEAFAPYGEYYNLKEGQNIQTELYLKYKTKEYIVGKPLKFGITVCKNEKSFVVDSMERHLSSEEVQFAGSKPIILSVADSDPCGNPKEDDVASFLLNPGDAIVLKKGIWHDACHSVDGETMYFFLSYTNGEPSE
;
A
#
# COMPACT_ATOMS: atom_id res chain seq x y z
N MET A 1 7.75 -22.31 -5.79
CA MET A 1 7.29 -21.14 -4.99
C MET A 1 8.36 -20.76 -3.99
N LYS A 2 8.84 -19.51 -4.07
CA LYS A 2 9.78 -18.97 -3.09
C LYS A 2 8.99 -18.58 -1.83
N LYS A 3 9.44 -18.98 -0.65
CA LYS A 3 8.82 -18.55 0.61
C LYS A 3 9.32 -17.14 0.93
N GLY A 4 8.42 -16.15 0.92
CA GLY A 4 8.70 -14.81 1.39
C GLY A 4 8.54 -14.69 2.90
N THR A 5 9.15 -13.66 3.48
CA THR A 5 8.96 -13.29 4.89
C THR A 5 8.26 -11.95 4.96
N VAL A 6 7.15 -11.90 5.69
CA VAL A 6 6.47 -10.64 5.98
C VAL A 6 7.26 -9.90 7.06
N GLN A 7 7.54 -8.64 6.83
CA GLN A 7 8.29 -7.79 7.75
C GLN A 7 7.46 -6.58 8.21
N PRO A 8 7.72 -6.04 9.40
CA PRO A 8 7.16 -4.76 9.81
C PRO A 8 7.57 -3.66 8.82
N ILE A 9 6.64 -2.75 8.53
CA ILE A 9 6.96 -1.61 7.66
C ILE A 9 7.80 -0.57 8.43
N SER A 10 8.78 0.03 7.75
CA SER A 10 9.51 1.21 8.21
C SER A 10 9.83 2.14 7.05
N LYS A 11 10.17 3.39 7.34
CA LYS A 11 10.58 4.36 6.31
C LYS A 11 11.76 3.86 5.48
N GLU A 12 12.74 3.27 6.14
CA GLU A 12 13.97 2.77 5.54
C GLU A 12 13.69 1.55 4.64
N ALA A 13 12.92 0.58 5.16
CA ALA A 13 12.59 -0.65 4.43
C ALA A 13 11.70 -0.38 3.21
N PHE A 14 10.79 0.61 3.30
CA PHE A 14 9.87 0.93 2.21
C PHE A 14 10.39 2.00 1.24
N ALA A 15 11.48 2.72 1.55
CA ALA A 15 12.04 3.80 0.73
C ALA A 15 12.30 3.45 -0.75
N PRO A 16 12.72 2.23 -1.13
CA PRO A 16 12.85 1.85 -2.54
C PRO A 16 11.53 1.92 -3.30
N TYR A 17 10.42 1.55 -2.67
CA TYR A 17 9.10 1.39 -3.28
C TYR A 17 8.23 2.63 -3.21
N GLY A 18 8.44 3.49 -2.22
CA GLY A 18 7.59 4.65 -1.99
C GLY A 18 7.87 5.35 -0.68
N GLU A 19 6.84 5.97 -0.12
CA GLU A 19 6.88 6.65 1.16
C GLU A 19 5.94 5.97 2.16
N TYR A 20 6.38 5.87 3.40
CA TYR A 20 5.60 5.34 4.51
C TYR A 20 5.31 6.45 5.53
N TYR A 21 4.09 6.48 6.01
CA TYR A 21 3.62 7.39 7.05
C TYR A 21 2.93 6.62 8.17
N ASN A 22 3.40 6.80 9.40
CA ASN A 22 2.59 6.51 10.57
C ASN A 22 1.77 7.75 10.89
N LEU A 23 0.49 7.74 10.57
CA LEU A 23 -0.37 8.90 10.74
C LEU A 23 -0.49 9.33 12.21
N LYS A 24 -0.35 8.39 13.16
CA LYS A 24 -0.39 8.68 14.60
C LYS A 24 0.81 9.49 15.09
N GLU A 25 1.91 9.50 14.34
CA GLU A 25 3.10 10.33 14.62
C GLU A 25 3.05 11.70 13.91
N GLY A 26 2.00 11.96 13.12
CA GLY A 26 1.78 13.21 12.42
C GLY A 26 1.29 14.35 13.33
N GLN A 27 0.88 15.46 12.68
CA GLN A 27 0.18 16.53 13.41
C GLN A 27 -1.13 16.00 13.97
N ASN A 28 -1.43 16.31 15.21
CA ASN A 28 -2.70 15.95 15.83
C ASN A 28 -3.50 17.20 16.25
N ILE A 29 -4.82 17.02 16.29
CA ILE A 29 -5.78 17.97 16.84
C ILE A 29 -6.67 17.16 17.78
N GLN A 30 -6.68 17.54 19.04
CA GLN A 30 -7.49 16.91 20.08
C GLN A 30 -8.59 17.83 20.53
N THR A 31 -9.82 17.31 20.61
CA THR A 31 -10.99 17.96 21.20
C THR A 31 -11.62 17.00 22.22
N GLU A 32 -12.70 17.42 22.87
CA GLU A 32 -13.49 16.54 23.73
C GLU A 32 -14.19 15.40 22.96
N LEU A 33 -14.42 15.60 21.63
CA LEU A 33 -15.21 14.68 20.81
C LEU A 33 -14.34 13.77 19.94
N TYR A 34 -13.13 14.17 19.55
CA TYR A 34 -12.29 13.39 18.64
C TYR A 34 -10.80 13.73 18.76
N LEU A 35 -9.99 12.79 18.29
CA LEU A 35 -8.57 12.94 18.04
C LEU A 35 -8.31 12.71 16.55
N LYS A 36 -7.78 13.73 15.85
CA LYS A 36 -7.49 13.70 14.42
C LYS A 36 -5.99 13.78 14.17
N TYR A 37 -5.51 12.93 13.29
CA TYR A 37 -4.13 12.95 12.79
C TYR A 37 -4.11 13.33 11.30
N LYS A 38 -3.04 14.01 10.86
CA LYS A 38 -2.80 14.31 9.44
C LYS A 38 -1.31 14.41 9.14
N THR A 39 -0.93 14.20 7.89
CA THR A 39 0.43 14.51 7.41
C THR A 39 0.67 16.00 7.39
N LYS A 40 1.94 16.44 7.51
CA LYS A 40 2.34 17.85 7.41
C LYS A 40 2.33 18.33 5.97
N GLU A 41 2.81 17.49 5.06
CA GLU A 41 2.99 17.79 3.63
C GLU A 41 1.83 17.26 2.79
N TYR A 42 1.66 17.83 1.61
CA TYR A 42 0.78 17.26 0.58
C TYR A 42 1.44 16.02 0.01
N ILE A 43 0.76 14.88 0.10
CA ILE A 43 1.29 13.59 -0.36
C ILE A 43 0.91 13.26 -1.80
N VAL A 44 -0.07 14.00 -2.37
CA VAL A 44 -0.50 13.80 -3.76
C VAL A 44 -0.97 15.12 -4.36
N GLY A 45 -0.44 15.44 -5.54
CA GLY A 45 -0.72 16.69 -6.27
C GLY A 45 -1.66 16.54 -7.47
N LYS A 46 -2.42 15.43 -7.60
CA LYS A 46 -3.29 15.17 -8.76
C LYS A 46 -4.72 14.85 -8.36
N PRO A 47 -5.72 15.01 -9.27
CA PRO A 47 -7.08 14.52 -9.05
C PRO A 47 -7.06 13.00 -8.82
N LEU A 48 -7.64 12.55 -7.71
CA LEU A 48 -7.57 11.15 -7.29
C LEU A 48 -8.96 10.54 -7.23
N LYS A 49 -9.04 9.27 -7.57
CA LYS A 49 -10.14 8.40 -7.18
C LYS A 49 -9.84 7.82 -5.81
N PHE A 50 -10.84 7.81 -4.95
CA PHE A 50 -10.81 7.18 -3.64
C PHE A 50 -11.64 5.90 -3.71
N GLY A 51 -11.08 4.79 -3.22
CA GLY A 51 -11.76 3.50 -3.23
C GLY A 51 -11.43 2.65 -2.02
N ILE A 52 -12.15 1.54 -1.91
CA ILE A 52 -11.90 0.48 -0.94
C ILE A 52 -11.76 -0.85 -1.67
N THR A 53 -10.91 -1.73 -1.14
CA THR A 53 -10.83 -3.13 -1.54
C THR A 53 -11.09 -4.01 -0.33
N VAL A 54 -11.96 -5.00 -0.48
CA VAL A 54 -12.27 -5.98 0.58
C VAL A 54 -11.35 -7.19 0.40
N CYS A 55 -10.49 -7.42 1.38
CA CYS A 55 -9.63 -8.60 1.43
C CYS A 55 -10.42 -9.74 2.07
N LYS A 56 -10.55 -10.85 1.35
CA LYS A 56 -11.18 -12.07 1.86
C LYS A 56 -10.31 -12.75 2.91
N ASN A 57 -10.94 -13.55 3.78
CA ASN A 57 -10.20 -14.35 4.75
C ASN A 57 -9.43 -15.47 4.06
N GLU A 58 -8.11 -15.41 4.11
CA GLU A 58 -7.21 -16.42 3.55
C GLU A 58 -6.33 -16.99 4.67
N LYS A 59 -6.22 -18.34 4.72
CA LYS A 59 -5.30 -19.00 5.67
C LYS A 59 -3.84 -18.88 5.26
N SER A 60 -3.59 -18.72 3.96
CA SER A 60 -2.31 -18.46 3.34
C SER A 60 -2.57 -17.71 2.04
N PHE A 61 -1.67 -16.82 1.65
CA PHE A 61 -1.79 -16.12 0.39
C PHE A 61 -0.63 -16.46 -0.54
N VAL A 62 -0.89 -16.32 -1.82
CA VAL A 62 0.10 -16.43 -2.90
C VAL A 62 0.00 -15.16 -3.72
N VAL A 63 1.13 -14.53 -3.98
CA VAL A 63 1.20 -13.42 -4.93
C VAL A 63 1.27 -14.04 -6.33
N ASP A 64 0.14 -14.10 -7.01
CA ASP A 64 -0.01 -14.70 -8.35
C ASP A 64 -0.23 -13.66 -9.44
N SER A 65 -0.56 -12.43 -9.05
CA SER A 65 -0.75 -11.31 -9.95
C SER A 65 -0.29 -10.00 -9.29
N MET A 66 0.24 -9.10 -10.10
CA MET A 66 0.64 -7.76 -9.68
C MET A 66 0.25 -6.76 -10.76
N GLU A 67 -0.07 -5.55 -10.34
CA GLU A 67 -0.30 -4.40 -11.19
C GLU A 67 0.70 -3.27 -10.90
N ARG A 68 0.81 -2.29 -11.79
CA ARG A 68 1.58 -1.07 -11.57
C ARG A 68 0.94 0.12 -12.25
N HIS A 69 1.11 1.30 -11.69
CA HIS A 69 0.65 2.55 -12.29
C HIS A 69 1.85 3.32 -12.84
N LEU A 70 1.90 3.54 -14.16
CA LEU A 70 3.02 4.24 -14.81
C LEU A 70 2.88 5.76 -14.75
N SER A 71 1.65 6.25 -14.65
CA SER A 71 1.33 7.68 -14.74
C SER A 71 1.17 8.37 -13.39
N SER A 72 0.96 7.60 -12.31
CA SER A 72 0.70 8.17 -10.98
C SER A 72 1.30 7.35 -9.84
N GLU A 73 1.44 7.98 -8.71
CA GLU A 73 1.57 7.37 -7.40
C GLU A 73 0.21 6.80 -6.96
N GLU A 74 0.23 5.81 -6.06
CA GLU A 74 -0.96 5.32 -5.37
C GLU A 74 -0.76 5.38 -3.87
N VAL A 75 -1.77 5.88 -3.15
CA VAL A 75 -1.83 5.85 -1.68
C VAL A 75 -2.62 4.63 -1.24
N GLN A 76 -2.09 3.87 -0.28
CA GLN A 76 -2.82 2.77 0.35
C GLN A 76 -2.73 2.86 1.88
N PHE A 77 -3.77 2.46 2.57
CA PHE A 77 -3.78 2.37 4.04
C PHE A 77 -4.80 1.36 4.55
N ALA A 78 -4.42 0.67 5.64
CA ALA A 78 -5.26 -0.33 6.27
C ALA A 78 -6.55 0.29 6.86
N GLY A 79 -7.62 -0.45 6.81
CA GLY A 79 -8.87 -0.13 7.51
C GLY A 79 -8.79 -0.43 9.01
N SER A 80 -9.66 -1.28 9.52
CA SER A 80 -9.74 -1.60 10.95
C SER A 80 -8.80 -2.72 11.42
N LYS A 81 -8.21 -3.48 10.49
CA LYS A 81 -7.30 -4.60 10.77
C LYS A 81 -6.03 -4.48 9.95
N PRO A 82 -4.93 -5.14 10.37
CA PRO A 82 -3.70 -5.20 9.58
C PRO A 82 -3.92 -5.87 8.22
N ILE A 83 -3.15 -5.41 7.23
CA ILE A 83 -3.08 -5.97 5.88
C ILE A 83 -1.62 -6.28 5.50
N ILE A 84 -1.41 -7.16 4.54
CA ILE A 84 -0.11 -7.43 3.94
C ILE A 84 -0.15 -6.92 2.50
N LEU A 85 0.82 -6.09 2.15
CA LEU A 85 1.07 -5.61 0.80
C LEU A 85 2.38 -6.22 0.29
N SER A 86 2.36 -6.78 -0.91
CA SER A 86 3.58 -7.24 -1.59
C SER A 86 3.91 -6.30 -2.75
N VAL A 87 5.18 -5.96 -2.87
CA VAL A 87 5.71 -5.03 -3.87
C VAL A 87 6.95 -5.59 -4.55
N ALA A 88 7.23 -5.15 -5.76
CA ALA A 88 8.43 -5.48 -6.49
C ALA A 88 8.86 -4.34 -7.41
N ASP A 89 10.15 -4.27 -7.71
CA ASP A 89 10.65 -3.45 -8.81
C ASP A 89 10.50 -4.20 -10.15
N SER A 90 10.78 -3.53 -11.25
CA SER A 90 10.77 -4.12 -12.58
C SER A 90 12.09 -4.79 -12.92
N ASP A 91 12.04 -5.92 -13.60
CA ASP A 91 13.19 -6.49 -14.28
C ASP A 91 13.57 -5.68 -15.56
N PRO A 92 14.67 -5.97 -16.24
CA PRO A 92 15.03 -5.28 -17.48
C PRO A 92 14.01 -5.40 -18.62
N CYS A 93 13.13 -6.41 -18.58
CA CYS A 93 12.05 -6.61 -19.55
C CYS A 93 10.77 -5.86 -19.16
N GLY A 94 10.72 -5.27 -17.97
CA GLY A 94 9.58 -4.53 -17.46
C GLY A 94 8.54 -5.37 -16.70
N ASN A 95 8.85 -6.65 -16.40
CA ASN A 95 8.01 -7.51 -15.57
C ASN A 95 8.33 -7.33 -14.07
N PRO A 96 7.46 -7.79 -13.15
CA PRO A 96 7.80 -7.84 -11.73
C PRO A 96 9.05 -8.69 -11.51
N LYS A 97 9.99 -8.18 -10.73
CA LYS A 97 11.21 -8.90 -10.40
C LYS A 97 10.92 -9.92 -9.30
N GLU A 98 10.59 -11.15 -9.68
CA GLU A 98 10.10 -12.20 -8.78
C GLU A 98 11.03 -12.49 -7.58
N ASP A 99 12.35 -12.36 -7.79
CA ASP A 99 13.35 -12.61 -6.74
C ASP A 99 13.40 -11.52 -5.67
N ASP A 100 12.89 -10.33 -5.97
CA ASP A 100 12.93 -9.16 -5.10
C ASP A 100 11.55 -8.78 -4.54
N VAL A 101 10.55 -9.65 -4.66
CA VAL A 101 9.23 -9.42 -4.06
C VAL A 101 9.38 -9.29 -2.54
N ALA A 102 8.99 -8.13 -2.02
CA ALA A 102 8.98 -7.82 -0.59
C ALA A 102 7.55 -7.66 -0.09
N SER A 103 7.23 -8.27 1.06
CA SER A 103 5.91 -8.18 1.67
C SER A 103 5.97 -7.45 3.00
N PHE A 104 5.07 -6.49 3.19
CA PHE A 104 5.03 -5.59 4.35
C PHE A 104 3.71 -5.71 5.10
N LEU A 105 3.79 -5.70 6.43
CA LEU A 105 2.64 -5.62 7.31
C LEU A 105 2.30 -4.15 7.58
N LEU A 106 1.11 -3.73 7.16
CA LEU A 106 0.55 -2.42 7.47
C LEU A 106 -0.51 -2.55 8.55
N ASN A 107 -0.32 -1.85 9.65
CA ASN A 107 -1.30 -1.79 10.74
C ASN A 107 -2.28 -0.62 10.53
N PRO A 108 -3.47 -0.63 11.17
CA PRO A 108 -4.34 0.54 11.20
C PRO A 108 -3.60 1.79 11.68
N GLY A 109 -3.59 2.84 10.85
CA GLY A 109 -2.83 4.06 11.07
C GLY A 109 -1.53 4.15 10.26
N ASP A 110 -1.09 3.06 9.61
CA ASP A 110 -0.03 3.10 8.61
C ASP A 110 -0.61 3.51 7.26
N ALA A 111 0.10 4.36 6.54
CA ALA A 111 -0.21 4.74 5.17
C ALA A 111 1.06 4.73 4.32
N ILE A 112 0.94 4.32 3.08
CA ILE A 112 2.04 4.30 2.11
C ILE A 112 1.67 5.08 0.86
N VAL A 113 2.68 5.56 0.15
CA VAL A 113 2.56 6.11 -1.19
C VAL A 113 3.51 5.33 -2.09
N LEU A 114 2.95 4.50 -2.95
CA LEU A 114 3.70 3.75 -3.96
C LEU A 114 4.23 4.70 -5.03
N LYS A 115 5.50 4.57 -5.38
CA LYS A 115 6.08 5.28 -6.52
C LYS A 115 5.49 4.76 -7.81
N LYS A 116 5.49 5.61 -8.84
CA LYS A 116 5.16 5.21 -10.21
C LYS A 116 6.02 4.02 -10.65
N GLY A 117 5.38 3.07 -11.31
CA GLY A 117 6.03 1.91 -11.88
C GLY A 117 6.37 0.79 -10.89
N ILE A 118 6.13 0.94 -9.61
CA ILE A 118 6.27 -0.13 -8.62
C ILE A 118 5.13 -1.12 -8.78
N TRP A 119 5.50 -2.38 -8.97
CA TRP A 119 4.57 -3.48 -8.99
C TRP A 119 4.05 -3.75 -7.58
N HIS A 120 2.75 -3.99 -7.47
CA HIS A 120 2.11 -4.34 -6.21
C HIS A 120 0.93 -5.28 -6.44
N ASP A 121 0.62 -6.09 -5.43
CA ASP A 121 -0.56 -6.94 -5.44
C ASP A 121 -1.76 -6.25 -4.77
N ALA A 122 -2.92 -6.88 -4.87
CA ALA A 122 -4.02 -6.56 -3.97
C ALA A 122 -3.65 -7.03 -2.56
N CYS A 123 -3.80 -6.15 -1.57
CA CYS A 123 -3.43 -6.49 -0.21
C CYS A 123 -4.18 -7.71 0.33
N HIS A 124 -3.51 -8.48 1.18
CA HIS A 124 -4.06 -9.68 1.81
C HIS A 124 -4.43 -9.43 3.27
N SER A 125 -5.44 -10.13 3.76
CA SER A 125 -5.81 -10.05 5.17
C SER A 125 -4.90 -10.92 6.04
N VAL A 126 -4.67 -10.47 7.29
CA VAL A 126 -3.93 -11.24 8.30
C VAL A 126 -4.86 -12.12 9.13
N ASP A 127 -6.04 -11.58 9.46
CA ASP A 127 -7.01 -12.21 10.35
C ASP A 127 -8.45 -11.85 9.92
N GLY A 128 -9.08 -12.81 9.28
CA GLY A 128 -10.45 -12.69 8.81
C GLY A 128 -10.63 -11.64 7.70
N GLU A 129 -11.85 -11.43 7.27
CA GLU A 129 -12.17 -10.40 6.28
C GLU A 129 -11.83 -9.01 6.80
N THR A 130 -11.21 -8.19 5.96
CA THR A 130 -10.89 -6.79 6.22
C THR A 130 -10.98 -5.97 4.95
N MET A 131 -10.74 -4.67 5.04
CA MET A 131 -10.66 -3.79 3.88
C MET A 131 -9.46 -2.86 4.00
N TYR A 132 -8.98 -2.41 2.86
CA TYR A 132 -8.05 -1.29 2.77
C TYR A 132 -8.59 -0.20 1.86
N PHE A 133 -8.08 1.00 2.04
CA PHE A 133 -8.42 2.16 1.25
C PHE A 133 -7.29 2.49 0.29
N PHE A 134 -7.64 2.97 -0.88
CA PHE A 134 -6.67 3.47 -1.84
C PHE A 134 -7.10 4.82 -2.44
N LEU A 135 -6.10 5.61 -2.83
CA LEU A 135 -6.28 6.80 -3.67
C LEU A 135 -5.33 6.65 -4.86
N SER A 136 -5.89 6.61 -6.04
CA SER A 136 -5.12 6.51 -7.28
C SER A 136 -5.64 7.47 -8.34
N TYR A 137 -4.75 7.89 -9.23
CA TYR A 137 -5.11 8.59 -10.45
C TYR A 137 -5.02 7.59 -11.61
N THR A 138 -6.16 7.35 -12.23
CA THR A 138 -6.20 6.58 -13.48
C THR A 138 -6.58 7.53 -14.60
N ASN A 139 -5.80 7.53 -15.68
CA ASN A 139 -6.10 8.31 -16.88
C ASN A 139 -7.16 7.65 -17.77
N GLY A 140 -7.74 6.54 -17.30
CA GLY A 140 -8.77 5.79 -18.01
C GLY A 140 -8.22 4.76 -19.00
N GLU A 141 -6.92 4.49 -18.99
CA GLU A 141 -6.32 3.44 -19.80
C GLU A 141 -6.55 2.06 -19.15
N PRO A 142 -7.08 1.07 -19.91
CA PRO A 142 -7.41 -0.26 -19.36
C PRO A 142 -6.20 -1.09 -18.92
N SER A 143 -4.99 -0.65 -19.20
CA SER A 143 -3.72 -1.36 -19.00
C SER A 143 -2.85 -0.78 -17.88
N GLU A 144 -3.38 0.12 -17.08
CA GLU A 144 -2.69 0.62 -15.90
C GLU A 144 -3.16 -0.06 -14.63
#